data_6492bbed760ba9d7d1873ef84fd9077d
#
_entry.id   6492bbed760ba9d7d1873ef84fd9077d
#
_cell.length_a   1.000
_cell.length_b   1.000
_cell.length_c   1.000
_cell.angle_alpha   90.00
_cell.angle_beta   90.00
_cell.angle_gamma   90.00
#
_symmetry.space_group_name_H-M   'P 1'
#
loop_
_entity.id
_entity.type
_entity.pdbx_description
1 polymer ?
#
loop_
_entity_poly.entity_id
_entity_poly.type
_entity_poly.pdbx_seq_one_letter_code
_entity_poly.pdbx_strand_id
1 'polypeptide(L)'
;MTRSIACFAFAGLLALPAASQTSSEATLPYSPSLDITSMDKTIDPCEDFYTYSCGGWQKQNPIPADQTSWSVYAKLYQDNLKFLRGILEEAAARKMGRNKVTQEIGDFYGASMDESTVNQRGVSAIQAQLDAIAAM
;
A
#
# COMPACT_ATOMS: atom_id res chain seq x y z
N MET A 1 48.12 13.70 60.33
CA MET A 1 47.09 12.64 60.26
C MET A 1 46.05 13.06 59.16
N THR A 2 46.28 12.68 57.94
CA THR A 2 45.46 13.04 56.79
C THR A 2 44.73 11.80 56.31
N ARG A 3 43.42 11.78 56.45
CA ARG A 3 42.55 10.70 55.94
C ARG A 3 42.07 11.06 54.52
N SER A 4 42.59 10.33 53.53
CA SER A 4 42.10 10.38 52.14
C SER A 4 40.78 9.60 52.03
N ILE A 5 39.74 10.26 51.57
CA ILE A 5 38.46 9.63 51.24
C ILE A 5 38.48 9.39 49.70
N ALA A 6 38.52 8.14 49.30
CA ALA A 6 38.41 7.72 47.92
C ALA A 6 36.94 7.67 47.52
N CYS A 7 36.49 8.56 46.62
CA CYS A 7 35.20 8.49 45.98
C CYS A 7 35.24 7.47 44.82
N PHE A 8 34.57 6.34 44.99
CA PHE A 8 34.27 5.41 43.89
C PHE A 8 33.07 5.92 43.10
N ALA A 9 33.33 6.43 41.90
CA ALA A 9 32.30 6.75 40.95
C ALA A 9 31.82 5.46 40.26
N PHE A 10 30.60 5.02 40.56
CA PHE A 10 29.94 3.89 39.93
C PHE A 10 29.27 4.40 38.65
N ALA A 11 29.93 4.23 37.49
CA ALA A 11 29.34 4.50 36.20
C ALA A 11 28.41 3.35 35.81
N GLY A 12 27.11 3.49 36.12
CA GLY A 12 26.09 2.56 35.70
C GLY A 12 25.81 2.75 34.20
N LEU A 13 26.23 1.78 33.37
CA LEU A 13 25.91 1.71 31.94
C LEU A 13 24.44 1.31 31.82
N LEU A 14 23.56 2.26 31.59
CA LEU A 14 22.16 2.00 31.24
C LEU A 14 22.12 1.49 29.79
N ALA A 15 22.10 0.17 29.63
CA ALA A 15 21.77 -0.47 28.36
C ALA A 15 20.27 -0.26 28.08
N LEU A 16 19.93 0.70 27.21
CA LEU A 16 18.61 0.84 26.66
C LEU A 16 18.34 -0.34 25.73
N PRO A 17 17.24 -1.10 25.90
CA PRO A 17 16.87 -2.10 24.92
C PRO A 17 16.54 -1.38 23.60
N ALA A 18 17.30 -1.68 22.54
CA ALA A 18 16.92 -1.31 21.20
C ALA A 18 15.61 -2.05 20.87
N ALA A 19 14.50 -1.33 20.94
CA ALA A 19 13.24 -1.83 20.44
C ALA A 19 13.41 -2.02 18.93
N SER A 20 13.63 -3.26 18.50
CA SER A 20 13.53 -3.65 17.10
C SER A 20 12.12 -3.30 16.64
N GLN A 21 12.00 -2.25 15.84
CA GLN A 21 10.77 -1.96 15.12
C GLN A 21 10.61 -3.10 14.12
N THR A 22 9.79 -4.09 14.46
CA THR A 22 9.22 -5.01 13.49
C THR A 22 8.32 -4.17 12.60
N SER A 23 8.89 -3.65 11.51
CA SER A 23 8.09 -3.23 10.37
C SER A 23 7.27 -4.46 9.97
N SER A 24 5.97 -4.38 10.12
CA SER A 24 5.05 -5.31 9.48
C SER A 24 5.23 -5.11 7.97
N GLU A 25 6.21 -5.80 7.39
CA GLU A 25 6.32 -5.90 5.93
C GLU A 25 5.01 -6.53 5.49
N ALA A 26 4.20 -5.75 4.79
CA ALA A 26 3.06 -6.26 4.07
C ALA A 26 3.60 -7.23 3.01
N THR A 27 3.68 -8.50 3.37
CA THR A 27 4.13 -9.55 2.46
C THR A 27 3.08 -9.68 1.36
N LEU A 28 3.49 -9.44 0.12
CA LEU A 28 2.67 -9.79 -1.03
C LEU A 28 2.35 -11.28 -0.97
N PRO A 29 1.11 -11.68 -1.29
CA PRO A 29 0.75 -13.09 -1.27
C PRO A 29 1.68 -13.87 -2.22
N TYR A 30 2.43 -14.80 -1.66
CA TYR A 30 3.32 -15.67 -2.45
C TYR A 30 2.47 -16.59 -3.32
N SER A 31 2.68 -16.51 -4.63
CA SER A 31 2.14 -17.48 -5.58
C SER A 31 3.26 -18.44 -5.98
N PRO A 32 3.10 -19.75 -5.86
CA PRO A 32 4.11 -20.70 -6.30
C PRO A 32 4.33 -20.58 -7.82
N SER A 33 5.55 -20.85 -8.28
CA SER A 33 5.93 -20.76 -9.70
C SER A 33 5.12 -21.70 -10.61
N LEU A 34 4.60 -22.79 -10.03
CA LEU A 34 3.64 -23.69 -10.66
C LEU A 34 2.39 -23.77 -9.79
N ASP A 35 1.35 -23.08 -10.21
CA ASP A 35 0.05 -23.12 -9.55
C ASP A 35 -0.84 -24.19 -10.19
N ILE A 36 -0.85 -25.36 -9.60
CA ILE A 36 -1.67 -26.50 -10.07
C ILE A 36 -3.17 -26.27 -9.87
N THR A 37 -3.58 -25.27 -9.06
CA THR A 37 -4.99 -24.91 -8.87
C THR A 37 -5.55 -24.13 -10.06
N SER A 38 -4.67 -23.52 -10.84
CA SER A 38 -5.00 -22.84 -12.09
C SER A 38 -5.31 -23.80 -13.24
N MET A 39 -5.01 -25.09 -13.08
CA MET A 39 -5.27 -26.11 -14.10
C MET A 39 -6.70 -26.67 -14.00
N ASP A 40 -7.29 -27.03 -15.14
CA ASP A 40 -8.53 -27.80 -15.21
C ASP A 40 -8.23 -29.24 -15.58
N LYS A 41 -8.04 -30.08 -14.57
CA LYS A 41 -7.68 -31.50 -14.75
C LYS A 41 -8.82 -32.38 -15.28
N THR A 42 -10.00 -31.83 -15.51
CA THR A 42 -11.14 -32.54 -16.13
C THR A 42 -11.06 -32.56 -17.65
N ILE A 43 -10.18 -31.75 -18.22
CA ILE A 43 -9.95 -31.61 -19.67
C ILE A 43 -8.78 -32.48 -20.08
N ASP A 44 -8.89 -33.15 -21.21
CA ASP A 44 -7.77 -33.91 -21.79
C ASP A 44 -6.74 -32.92 -22.39
N PRO A 45 -5.48 -32.93 -21.94
CA PRO A 45 -4.45 -32.04 -22.45
C PRO A 45 -4.11 -32.25 -23.94
N CYS A 46 -4.46 -33.42 -24.49
CA CYS A 46 -4.26 -33.71 -25.92
C CYS A 46 -5.40 -33.13 -26.78
N GLU A 47 -6.56 -32.82 -26.18
CA GLU A 47 -7.69 -32.20 -26.88
C GLU A 47 -7.66 -30.68 -26.75
N ASP A 48 -7.50 -30.15 -25.52
CA ASP A 48 -7.43 -28.72 -25.25
C ASP A 48 -6.43 -28.40 -24.15
N PHE A 49 -5.18 -28.25 -24.57
CA PHE A 49 -4.08 -27.93 -23.65
C PHE A 49 -4.24 -26.58 -22.97
N TYR A 50 -4.83 -25.61 -23.65
CA TYR A 50 -5.04 -24.26 -23.07
C TYR A 50 -6.03 -24.33 -21.90
N THR A 51 -7.20 -24.93 -22.11
CA THR A 51 -8.19 -25.06 -21.03
C THR A 51 -7.69 -25.99 -19.92
N TYR A 52 -6.95 -27.07 -20.26
CA TYR A 52 -6.29 -27.90 -19.26
C TYR A 52 -5.35 -27.07 -18.38
N SER A 53 -4.52 -26.21 -18.97
CA SER A 53 -3.49 -25.46 -18.23
C SER A 53 -4.05 -24.25 -17.45
N CYS A 54 -5.05 -23.57 -17.98
CA CYS A 54 -5.51 -22.26 -17.49
C CYS A 54 -7.00 -22.22 -17.08
N GLY A 55 -7.77 -23.28 -17.36
CA GLY A 55 -9.21 -23.29 -17.15
C GLY A 55 -9.63 -23.13 -15.69
N GLY A 56 -8.85 -23.66 -14.76
CA GLY A 56 -9.07 -23.48 -13.32
C GLY A 56 -8.93 -22.01 -12.91
N TRP A 57 -7.89 -21.33 -13.42
CA TRP A 57 -7.71 -19.89 -13.17
C TRP A 57 -8.88 -19.06 -13.72
N GLN A 58 -9.32 -19.33 -14.95
CA GLN A 58 -10.44 -18.63 -15.57
C GLN A 58 -11.75 -18.79 -14.77
N LYS A 59 -12.03 -20.00 -14.30
CA LYS A 59 -13.19 -20.26 -13.44
C LYS A 59 -13.16 -19.50 -12.12
N GLN A 60 -11.98 -19.36 -11.53
CA GLN A 60 -11.78 -18.66 -10.25
C GLN A 60 -11.70 -17.14 -10.42
N ASN A 61 -11.39 -16.65 -11.61
CA ASN A 61 -11.20 -15.22 -11.88
C ASN A 61 -12.08 -14.78 -13.07
N PRO A 62 -13.40 -14.73 -12.90
CA PRO A 62 -14.30 -14.26 -13.94
C PRO A 62 -13.97 -12.81 -14.31
N ILE A 63 -14.26 -12.41 -15.54
CA ILE A 63 -14.07 -11.04 -16.01
C ILE A 63 -14.93 -10.10 -15.16
N PRO A 64 -14.36 -9.09 -14.48
CA PRO A 64 -15.12 -8.10 -13.74
C PRO A 64 -16.12 -7.36 -14.64
N ALA A 65 -17.25 -6.92 -14.09
CA ALA A 65 -18.34 -6.30 -14.86
C ALA A 65 -17.95 -4.99 -15.58
N ASP A 66 -16.91 -4.33 -15.10
CA ASP A 66 -16.34 -3.08 -15.63
C ASP A 66 -15.17 -3.30 -16.59
N GLN A 67 -14.83 -4.57 -16.90
CA GLN A 67 -13.69 -4.92 -17.76
C GLN A 67 -14.16 -5.65 -19.02
N THR A 68 -13.47 -5.41 -20.13
CA THR A 68 -13.72 -6.10 -21.40
C THR A 68 -12.91 -7.39 -21.56
N SER A 69 -11.85 -7.54 -20.77
CA SER A 69 -10.96 -8.71 -20.75
C SER A 69 -10.33 -8.85 -19.38
N TRP A 70 -9.89 -10.06 -19.05
CA TRP A 70 -9.23 -10.34 -17.77
C TRP A 70 -8.05 -11.28 -17.99
N SER A 71 -6.94 -11.01 -17.31
CA SER A 71 -5.72 -11.80 -17.39
C SER A 71 -4.98 -11.79 -16.07
N VAL A 72 -4.00 -12.67 -15.91
CA VAL A 72 -3.10 -12.68 -14.74
C VAL A 72 -2.42 -11.32 -14.57
N TYR A 73 -2.02 -10.66 -15.65
CA TYR A 73 -1.39 -9.33 -15.61
C TYR A 73 -2.37 -8.24 -15.17
N ALA A 74 -3.60 -8.28 -15.69
CA ALA A 74 -4.63 -7.33 -15.28
C ALA A 74 -4.98 -7.48 -13.79
N LYS A 75 -5.10 -8.73 -13.33
CA LYS A 75 -5.29 -9.02 -11.91
C LYS A 75 -4.13 -8.52 -11.06
N LEU A 76 -2.89 -8.79 -11.44
CA LEU A 76 -1.70 -8.30 -10.73
C LEU A 76 -1.66 -6.78 -10.65
N TYR A 77 -2.00 -6.09 -11.73
CA TYR A 77 -2.10 -4.64 -11.75
C TYR A 77 -3.15 -4.12 -10.75
N GLN A 78 -4.34 -4.71 -10.73
CA GLN A 78 -5.39 -4.33 -9.78
C GLN A 78 -5.00 -4.64 -8.33
N ASP A 79 -4.38 -5.78 -8.08
CA ASP A 79 -3.89 -6.14 -6.75
C ASP A 79 -2.81 -5.16 -6.26
N ASN A 80 -1.92 -4.70 -7.15
CA ASN A 80 -0.93 -3.65 -6.87
C ASN A 80 -1.59 -2.30 -6.52
N LEU A 81 -2.57 -1.87 -7.31
CA LEU A 81 -3.30 -0.62 -7.02
C LEU A 81 -3.99 -0.70 -5.66
N LYS A 82 -4.62 -1.83 -5.35
CA LYS A 82 -5.26 -2.06 -4.06
C LYS A 82 -4.26 -2.03 -2.90
N PHE A 83 -3.10 -2.64 -3.09
CA PHE A 83 -2.02 -2.64 -2.10
C PHE A 83 -1.49 -1.21 -1.84
N LEU A 84 -1.18 -0.46 -2.91
CA LEU A 84 -0.74 0.94 -2.82
C LEU A 84 -1.80 1.83 -2.14
N ARG A 85 -3.07 1.64 -2.50
CA ARG A 85 -4.16 2.34 -1.85
C ARG A 85 -4.21 2.07 -0.35
N GLY A 86 -4.03 0.82 0.07
CA GLY A 86 -3.97 0.45 1.48
C GLY A 86 -2.85 1.18 2.24
N ILE A 87 -1.66 1.33 1.63
CA ILE A 87 -0.56 2.11 2.21
C ILE A 87 -0.95 3.58 2.37
N LEU A 88 -1.59 4.19 1.37
CA LEU A 88 -2.02 5.58 1.41
C LEU A 88 -3.12 5.82 2.46
N GLU A 89 -4.09 4.93 2.54
CA GLU A 89 -5.15 4.96 3.54
C GLU A 89 -4.59 4.80 4.97
N GLU A 90 -3.62 3.91 5.16
CA GLU A 90 -2.94 3.76 6.44
C GLU A 90 -2.15 5.03 6.82
N ALA A 91 -1.43 5.63 5.87
CA ALA A 91 -0.74 6.89 6.08
C ALA A 91 -1.71 8.03 6.43
N ALA A 92 -2.88 8.09 5.79
CA ALA A 92 -3.93 9.09 6.06
C ALA A 92 -4.64 8.90 7.40
N ALA A 93 -4.62 7.70 7.98
CA ALA A 93 -5.34 7.37 9.21
C ALA A 93 -4.86 8.13 10.48
N ARG A 94 -3.89 9.03 10.36
CA ARG A 94 -3.39 9.95 11.42
C ARG A 94 -3.02 9.25 12.73
N LYS A 95 -2.47 8.04 12.65
CA LYS A 95 -2.00 7.30 13.83
C LYS A 95 -0.80 8.00 14.47
N MET A 96 -0.69 7.91 15.80
CA MET A 96 0.47 8.44 16.52
C MET A 96 1.75 7.72 16.08
N GLY A 97 2.88 8.44 16.05
CA GLY A 97 4.19 7.86 15.75
C GLY A 97 4.56 7.82 14.27
N ARG A 98 3.76 8.43 13.38
CA ARG A 98 4.13 8.57 11.96
C ARG A 98 5.39 9.44 11.83
N ASN A 99 6.32 9.02 10.97
CA ASN A 99 7.43 9.89 10.57
C ASN A 99 6.93 11.02 9.66
N LYS A 100 7.78 12.04 9.44
CA LYS A 100 7.40 13.22 8.65
C LYS A 100 6.95 12.86 7.23
N VAL A 101 7.64 11.93 6.55
CA VAL A 101 7.32 11.51 5.18
C VAL A 101 5.94 10.83 5.12
N THR A 102 5.68 9.90 6.04
CA THR A 102 4.38 9.23 6.11
C THR A 102 3.25 10.21 6.43
N GLN A 103 3.54 11.23 7.24
CA GLN A 103 2.57 12.29 7.53
C GLN A 103 2.25 13.12 6.28
N GLU A 104 3.28 13.58 5.56
CA GLU A 104 3.11 14.39 4.34
C GLU A 104 2.31 13.62 3.26
N ILE A 105 2.66 12.35 3.03
CA ILE A 105 1.94 11.47 2.09
C ILE A 105 0.47 11.31 2.52
N GLY A 106 0.23 11.01 3.79
CA GLY A 106 -1.11 10.78 4.31
C GLY A 106 -1.98 12.04 4.29
N ASP A 107 -1.42 13.19 4.64
CA ASP A 107 -2.14 14.46 4.62
C ASP A 107 -2.47 14.89 3.19
N PHE A 108 -1.56 14.69 2.23
CA PHE A 108 -1.81 14.94 0.81
C PHE A 108 -2.90 14.02 0.26
N TYR A 109 -2.80 12.72 0.51
CA TYR A 109 -3.81 11.75 0.08
C TYR A 109 -5.18 12.05 0.70
N GLY A 110 -5.23 12.29 2.01
CA GLY A 110 -6.48 12.61 2.71
C GLY A 110 -7.14 13.88 2.17
N ALA A 111 -6.35 14.93 1.90
CA ALA A 111 -6.86 16.17 1.31
C ALA A 111 -7.37 15.96 -0.13
N SER A 112 -6.70 15.12 -0.92
CA SER A 112 -7.10 14.82 -2.30
C SER A 112 -8.38 13.98 -2.37
N MET A 113 -8.65 13.16 -1.36
CA MET A 113 -9.83 12.29 -1.30
C MET A 113 -11.01 12.89 -0.53
N ASP A 114 -10.87 14.12 -0.04
CA ASP A 114 -11.97 14.86 0.62
C ASP A 114 -12.89 15.50 -0.42
N GLU A 115 -13.74 14.70 -1.03
CA GLU A 115 -14.71 15.12 -2.04
C GLU A 115 -15.64 16.23 -1.52
N SER A 116 -15.99 16.21 -0.23
CA SER A 116 -16.84 17.21 0.38
C SER A 116 -16.20 18.59 0.29
N THR A 117 -14.95 18.71 0.75
CA THR A 117 -14.20 19.97 0.70
C THR A 117 -13.92 20.41 -0.74
N VAL A 118 -13.58 19.46 -1.62
CA VAL A 118 -13.33 19.76 -3.05
C VAL A 118 -14.59 20.32 -3.70
N ASN A 119 -15.75 19.70 -3.49
CA ASN A 119 -17.02 20.15 -4.05
C ASN A 119 -17.47 21.52 -3.47
N GLN A 120 -17.27 21.75 -2.18
CA GLN A 120 -17.57 23.04 -1.55
C GLN A 120 -16.71 24.18 -2.11
N ARG A 121 -15.42 23.93 -2.34
CA ARG A 121 -14.51 24.93 -2.91
C ARG A 121 -14.78 25.21 -4.38
N GLY A 122 -15.25 24.19 -5.12
CA GLY A 122 -15.49 24.28 -6.55
C GLY A 122 -14.31 24.90 -7.29
N VAL A 123 -14.54 25.94 -8.10
CA VAL A 123 -13.49 26.62 -8.89
C VAL A 123 -12.74 27.71 -8.12
N SER A 124 -13.07 27.95 -6.84
CA SER A 124 -12.48 29.06 -6.07
C SER A 124 -10.96 29.01 -6.00
N ALA A 125 -10.38 27.81 -6.00
CA ALA A 125 -8.92 27.62 -5.96
C ALA A 125 -8.19 28.14 -7.22
N ILE A 126 -8.88 28.23 -8.35
CA ILE A 126 -8.36 28.72 -9.64
C ILE A 126 -9.02 30.03 -10.08
N GLN A 127 -9.82 30.69 -9.22
CA GLN A 127 -10.57 31.90 -9.59
C GLN A 127 -9.67 33.02 -10.09
N ALA A 128 -8.52 33.23 -9.43
CA ALA A 128 -7.57 34.27 -9.87
C ALA A 128 -7.04 34.05 -11.29
N GLN A 129 -6.84 32.79 -11.67
CA GLN A 129 -6.44 32.43 -13.05
C GLN A 129 -7.57 32.66 -14.04
N LEU A 130 -8.81 32.30 -13.65
CA LEU A 130 -9.99 32.55 -14.49
C LEU A 130 -10.23 34.03 -14.71
N ASP A 131 -10.09 34.85 -13.67
CA ASP A 131 -10.22 36.30 -13.75
C ASP A 131 -9.15 36.93 -14.64
N ALA A 132 -7.89 36.44 -14.56
CA ALA A 132 -6.83 36.90 -15.43
C ALA A 132 -7.09 36.58 -16.90
N ILE A 133 -7.64 35.41 -17.20
CA ILE A 133 -8.03 35.02 -18.57
C ILE A 133 -9.19 35.88 -19.07
N ALA A 134 -10.18 36.13 -18.21
CA ALA A 134 -11.35 36.94 -18.59
C ALA A 134 -11.00 38.43 -18.84
N ALA A 135 -9.87 38.91 -18.30
CA ALA A 135 -9.38 40.27 -18.49
C ALA A 135 -8.51 40.46 -19.76
N MET A 136 -8.23 39.38 -20.49
CA MET A 136 -7.47 39.40 -21.77
C MET A 136 -8.37 39.72 -22.96
#